data_a7f60ec2c926a59e35a28f0380bcb250
#
_entry.id   a7f60ec2c926a59e35a28f0380bcb250
#
_cell.length_a   1.000
_cell.length_b   1.000
_cell.length_c   1.000
_cell.angle_alpha   90.00
_cell.angle_beta   90.00
_cell.angle_gamma   90.00
#
_symmetry.space_group_name_H-M   'P 1'
#
loop_
_entity.id
_entity.type
_entity.pdbx_description
1 polymer ?
#
loop_
_entity_poly.entity_id
_entity_poly.type
_entity_poly.pdbx_seq_one_letter_code
_entity_poly.pdbx_strand_id
1 'polypeptide(L)'
;MASQQIRVMGTNPKSHHQEILGAPGVKGKRVMNNSSTDGVTDFIHSIISTTKQEVKDPFYVLDLGKIVTLMDKWNHSLPSVKPFYAVKCNPEPALLGTLALLGANFDCASKGEIETVLALGVSPDRIVYANPCKSESHIKYAATVGVNLTTFDSIDEVEKMRKFHPKCGLLMRIKAPEDEGARCPLGDKYGALPEEFVPLLEAANAANLVVHGVSFHVGSGATHSRAYRAAIAEAKAIFNTAEKLGIAKMHILNIGGGFTLGSQFDDAAITIKNALETYFPDDQELMLISEPGRFFAETAFTLVTDIIGKRVRGELREYYISDGIYGSMNCLLYDHATVTAKPLAYTSNPEDPNCAGLKTYTSTVFGPTCDGLDTLLTNYQLPDLKVNDWLVWPDMGAYTASAGSSFNGFNTSAIPTYLSYSIN
;
A
#
# COMPACT_ATOMS: atom_id res chain seq x y z
N MET A 1 30.92 15.43 5.21
CA MET A 1 30.29 16.74 5.36
C MET A 1 29.86 17.21 3.99
N ALA A 2 28.62 17.03 3.64
CA ALA A 2 27.89 17.76 2.59
C ALA A 2 26.41 17.57 2.93
N SER A 3 25.81 18.56 3.54
CA SER A 3 24.37 18.65 3.76
C SER A 3 23.70 18.75 2.39
N GLN A 4 23.16 17.65 1.90
CA GLN A 4 22.19 17.71 0.81
C GLN A 4 20.90 18.33 1.37
N GLN A 5 20.75 19.62 1.11
CA GLN A 5 19.50 20.32 1.30
C GLN A 5 18.42 19.57 0.49
N ILE A 6 17.43 19.04 1.21
CA ILE A 6 16.18 18.57 0.62
C ILE A 6 15.59 19.78 -0.10
N ARG A 7 15.63 19.76 -1.43
CA ARG A 7 14.94 20.73 -2.27
C ARG A 7 13.44 20.52 -2.02
N VAL A 8 12.83 21.36 -1.20
CA VAL A 8 11.39 21.51 -1.17
C VAL A 8 10.99 21.97 -2.58
N MET A 9 10.48 21.05 -3.37
CA MET A 9 10.05 21.36 -4.74
C MET A 9 8.90 22.35 -4.67
N GLY A 10 9.04 23.46 -5.37
CA GLY A 10 8.02 24.50 -5.45
C GLY A 10 6.73 23.95 -6.07
N THR A 11 5.61 24.39 -5.56
CA THR A 11 4.23 23.98 -5.86
C THR A 11 3.75 24.37 -7.27
N ASN A 12 4.44 23.94 -8.33
CA ASN A 12 3.93 24.10 -9.69
C ASN A 12 3.51 22.72 -10.25
N PRO A 13 2.21 22.43 -10.36
CA PRO A 13 1.71 21.14 -10.86
C PRO A 13 2.24 20.74 -12.24
N LYS A 14 2.61 21.73 -13.07
CA LYS A 14 3.16 21.47 -14.41
C LYS A 14 4.61 20.95 -14.38
N SER A 15 5.40 21.27 -13.35
CA SER A 15 6.78 20.74 -13.24
C SER A 15 6.79 19.28 -12.84
N HIS A 16 5.94 18.87 -11.92
CA HIS A 16 5.83 17.46 -11.47
C HIS A 16 5.39 16.52 -12.61
N HIS A 17 4.49 16.97 -13.47
CA HIS A 17 4.02 16.14 -14.60
C HIS A 17 5.17 15.70 -15.51
N GLN A 18 6.04 16.64 -15.95
CA GLN A 18 7.17 16.30 -16.83
C GLN A 18 8.19 15.38 -16.14
N GLU A 19 8.45 15.62 -14.87
CA GLU A 19 9.36 14.78 -14.08
C GLU A 19 8.82 13.35 -13.90
N ILE A 20 7.51 13.21 -13.63
CA ILE A 20 6.85 11.90 -13.49
C ILE A 20 6.87 11.10 -14.79
N LEU A 21 6.73 11.74 -15.96
CA LEU A 21 6.87 11.05 -17.24
C LEU A 21 8.28 10.45 -17.44
N GLY A 22 9.29 11.02 -16.77
CA GLY A 22 10.67 10.50 -16.75
C GLY A 22 10.96 9.47 -15.65
N ALA A 23 10.03 9.23 -14.73
CA ALA A 23 10.23 8.34 -13.58
C ALA A 23 10.44 6.88 -14.02
N PRO A 24 11.29 6.12 -13.32
CA PRO A 24 11.41 4.69 -13.54
C PRO A 24 10.03 4.01 -13.45
N GLY A 25 9.78 3.04 -14.35
CA GLY A 25 8.47 2.37 -14.43
C GLY A 25 7.38 3.17 -15.18
N VAL A 26 7.54 4.48 -15.37
CA VAL A 26 6.65 5.34 -16.19
C VAL A 26 7.29 5.65 -17.55
N LYS A 27 8.59 5.93 -17.56
CA LYS A 27 9.34 6.30 -18.78
C LYS A 27 9.11 5.30 -19.93
N GLY A 28 8.68 5.85 -21.06
CA GLY A 28 8.42 5.06 -22.27
C GLY A 28 7.00 4.45 -22.34
N LYS A 29 6.21 4.54 -21.27
CA LYS A 29 4.79 4.16 -21.31
C LYS A 29 3.93 5.34 -21.80
N ARG A 30 2.80 5.03 -22.41
CA ARG A 30 1.81 6.05 -22.77
C ARG A 30 1.05 6.46 -21.50
N VAL A 31 1.04 7.77 -21.23
CA VAL A 31 0.27 8.37 -20.12
C VAL A 31 -0.79 9.28 -20.73
N MET A 32 -2.06 9.08 -20.36
CA MET A 32 -3.17 9.92 -20.81
C MET A 32 -3.36 11.08 -19.83
N ASN A 33 -3.29 12.32 -20.33
CA ASN A 33 -3.59 13.49 -19.51
C ASN A 33 -5.09 13.72 -19.45
N ASN A 34 -5.61 13.83 -18.24
CA ASN A 34 -7.01 14.06 -17.95
C ASN A 34 -7.19 15.42 -17.27
N SER A 35 -7.92 16.31 -17.91
CA SER A 35 -8.24 17.65 -17.39
C SER A 35 -9.70 17.77 -16.88
N SER A 36 -10.48 16.69 -16.93
CA SER A 36 -11.87 16.63 -16.45
C SER A 36 -11.99 15.86 -15.15
N THR A 37 -13.01 16.15 -14.37
CA THR A 37 -13.39 15.40 -13.15
C THR A 37 -13.71 13.93 -13.44
N ASP A 38 -14.13 13.62 -14.67
CA ASP A 38 -14.47 12.27 -15.13
C ASP A 38 -13.35 11.64 -15.99
N GLY A 39 -12.15 12.23 -15.98
CA GLY A 39 -11.06 11.87 -16.88
C GLY A 39 -10.62 10.41 -16.85
N VAL A 40 -10.69 9.74 -15.69
CA VAL A 40 -10.42 8.30 -15.60
C VAL A 40 -11.50 7.51 -16.33
N THR A 41 -12.76 7.89 -16.20
CA THR A 41 -13.88 7.27 -16.93
C THR A 41 -13.74 7.45 -18.43
N ASP A 42 -13.44 8.67 -18.89
CA ASP A 42 -13.19 8.97 -20.30
C ASP A 42 -12.01 8.16 -20.87
N PHE A 43 -10.97 7.98 -20.07
CA PHE A 43 -9.83 7.14 -20.46
C PHE A 43 -10.21 5.67 -20.57
N ILE A 44 -10.98 5.12 -19.62
CA ILE A 44 -11.52 3.77 -19.69
C ILE A 44 -12.34 3.61 -20.98
N HIS A 45 -13.22 4.56 -21.28
CA HIS A 45 -14.00 4.57 -22.53
C HIS A 45 -13.08 4.52 -23.76
N SER A 46 -12.00 5.29 -23.77
CA SER A 46 -11.06 5.29 -24.89
C SER A 46 -10.32 3.96 -25.05
N ILE A 47 -9.93 3.32 -23.94
CA ILE A 47 -9.29 1.99 -23.97
C ILE A 47 -10.24 0.96 -24.55
N ILE A 48 -11.46 0.86 -24.01
CA ILE A 48 -12.46 -0.12 -24.45
C ILE A 48 -12.80 0.07 -25.94
N SER A 49 -12.94 1.33 -26.42
CA SER A 49 -13.29 1.64 -27.80
C SER A 49 -12.15 1.38 -28.80
N THR A 50 -10.89 1.55 -28.35
CA THR A 50 -9.71 1.37 -29.22
C THR A 50 -9.18 -0.05 -29.24
N THR A 51 -9.43 -0.83 -28.20
CA THR A 51 -9.06 -2.24 -28.14
C THR A 51 -10.04 -2.99 -29.07
N LYS A 52 -9.62 -3.18 -30.33
CA LYS A 52 -10.40 -3.93 -31.31
C LYS A 52 -10.78 -5.29 -30.71
N GLN A 53 -12.02 -5.61 -30.73
CA GLN A 53 -12.86 -6.74 -30.27
C GLN A 53 -12.21 -8.14 -30.05
N GLU A 54 -10.92 -8.33 -30.24
CA GLU A 54 -10.30 -9.66 -30.30
C GLU A 54 -9.80 -10.21 -28.96
N VAL A 55 -9.48 -9.34 -27.98
CA VAL A 55 -9.05 -9.77 -26.64
C VAL A 55 -9.68 -8.84 -25.62
N LYS A 56 -10.59 -9.36 -24.82
CA LYS A 56 -11.22 -8.64 -23.70
C LYS A 56 -10.72 -9.27 -22.42
N ASP A 57 -9.68 -8.66 -21.88
CA ASP A 57 -9.07 -9.05 -20.59
C ASP A 57 -9.29 -7.92 -19.58
N PRO A 58 -9.26 -8.22 -18.27
CA PRO A 58 -9.31 -7.20 -17.24
C PRO A 58 -8.08 -6.29 -17.34
N PHE A 59 -8.22 -5.05 -16.90
CA PHE A 59 -7.11 -4.10 -16.84
C PHE A 59 -7.23 -3.12 -15.68
N TYR A 60 -6.11 -2.57 -15.28
CA TYR A 60 -6.05 -1.47 -14.33
C TYR A 60 -5.84 -0.13 -15.03
N VAL A 61 -6.37 0.93 -14.43
CA VAL A 61 -5.97 2.30 -14.68
C VAL A 61 -5.32 2.84 -13.41
N LEU A 62 -4.07 3.29 -13.50
CA LEU A 62 -3.35 3.99 -12.46
C LEU A 62 -3.33 5.48 -12.76
N ASP A 63 -3.88 6.28 -11.86
CA ASP A 63 -3.83 7.74 -11.93
C ASP A 63 -2.62 8.29 -11.15
N LEU A 64 -1.59 8.69 -11.89
CA LEU A 64 -0.35 9.25 -11.34
C LEU A 64 -0.56 10.63 -10.70
N GLY A 65 -1.51 11.44 -11.19
CA GLY A 65 -1.87 12.72 -10.60
C GLY A 65 -2.47 12.55 -9.20
N LYS A 66 -3.22 11.47 -8.99
CA LYS A 66 -3.74 11.10 -7.67
C LYS A 66 -2.61 10.82 -6.67
N ILE A 67 -1.52 10.17 -7.12
CA ILE A 67 -0.34 9.91 -6.26
C ILE A 67 0.31 11.23 -5.81
N VAL A 68 0.42 12.21 -6.70
CA VAL A 68 0.91 13.56 -6.34
C VAL A 68 0.04 14.18 -5.26
N THR A 69 -1.27 14.20 -5.48
CA THR A 69 -2.24 14.76 -4.52
C THR A 69 -2.15 14.08 -3.14
N LEU A 70 -1.96 12.75 -3.12
CA LEU A 70 -1.81 11.99 -1.88
C LEU A 70 -0.49 12.32 -1.17
N MET A 71 0.61 12.49 -1.90
CA MET A 71 1.89 12.92 -1.33
C MET A 71 1.83 14.33 -0.76
N ASP A 72 1.18 15.24 -1.45
CA ASP A 72 0.96 16.60 -0.95
C ASP A 72 0.11 16.60 0.33
N LYS A 73 -0.96 15.80 0.36
CA LYS A 73 -1.79 15.63 1.56
C LYS A 73 -0.97 15.06 2.72
N TRP A 74 -0.13 14.04 2.47
CA TRP A 74 0.76 13.48 3.49
C TRP A 74 1.71 14.53 4.06
N ASN A 75 2.42 15.23 3.20
CA ASN A 75 3.41 16.24 3.57
C ASN A 75 2.77 17.43 4.33
N HIS A 76 1.54 17.79 3.98
CA HIS A 76 0.80 18.82 4.71
C HIS A 76 0.34 18.34 6.09
N SER A 77 -0.17 17.12 6.19
CA SER A 77 -0.75 16.60 7.43
C SER A 77 0.29 16.08 8.40
N LEU A 78 1.40 15.50 7.93
CA LEU A 78 2.47 14.88 8.71
C LEU A 78 3.87 15.32 8.21
N PRO A 79 4.19 16.62 8.24
CA PRO A 79 5.40 17.17 7.60
C PRO A 79 6.72 16.63 8.16
N SER A 80 6.74 16.20 9.42
CA SER A 80 7.93 15.63 10.07
C SER A 80 8.06 14.12 9.90
N VAL A 81 7.04 13.42 9.37
CA VAL A 81 7.02 11.97 9.26
C VAL A 81 7.32 11.54 7.83
N LYS A 82 8.49 10.93 7.61
CA LYS A 82 8.91 10.44 6.30
C LYS A 82 8.13 9.17 5.92
N PRO A 83 7.44 9.14 4.77
CA PRO A 83 6.77 7.92 4.32
C PRO A 83 7.77 6.93 3.74
N PHE A 84 7.72 5.70 4.22
CA PHE A 84 8.33 4.51 3.66
C PHE A 84 7.22 3.65 3.07
N TYR A 85 6.97 3.78 1.79
CA TYR A 85 5.85 3.08 1.15
C TYR A 85 5.98 1.56 1.30
N ALA A 86 4.92 0.91 1.78
CA ALA A 86 4.88 -0.53 1.97
C ALA A 86 4.66 -1.26 0.62
N VAL A 87 5.75 -1.77 0.03
CA VAL A 87 5.77 -2.37 -1.32
C VAL A 87 4.78 -3.51 -1.46
N LYS A 88 4.59 -4.32 -0.41
CA LYS A 88 3.60 -5.41 -0.34
C LYS A 88 2.17 -5.01 -0.65
N CYS A 89 1.83 -3.74 -0.47
CA CYS A 89 0.50 -3.23 -0.74
C CYS A 89 0.19 -3.22 -2.25
N ASN A 90 1.11 -2.72 -3.06
CA ASN A 90 1.05 -2.76 -4.52
C ASN A 90 2.44 -2.50 -5.10
N PRO A 91 3.07 -3.49 -5.76
CA PRO A 91 4.41 -3.39 -6.32
C PRO A 91 4.44 -2.86 -7.76
N GLU A 92 3.38 -2.23 -8.28
CA GLU A 92 3.36 -1.70 -9.66
C GLU A 92 4.54 -0.74 -9.90
N PRO A 93 5.41 -0.99 -10.88
CA PRO A 93 6.62 -0.17 -11.09
C PRO A 93 6.35 1.31 -11.32
N ALA A 94 5.25 1.66 -11.97
CA ALA A 94 4.89 3.06 -12.21
C ALA A 94 4.48 3.78 -10.92
N LEU A 95 3.82 3.09 -9.99
CA LEU A 95 3.53 3.60 -8.65
C LEU A 95 4.81 3.81 -7.85
N LEU A 96 5.66 2.77 -7.79
CA LEU A 96 6.92 2.82 -7.03
C LEU A 96 7.84 3.92 -7.56
N GLY A 97 8.01 4.01 -8.88
CA GLY A 97 8.86 5.03 -9.50
C GLY A 97 8.33 6.46 -9.28
N THR A 98 7.03 6.64 -9.33
CA THR A 98 6.39 7.95 -9.03
C THR A 98 6.60 8.33 -7.55
N LEU A 99 6.37 7.42 -6.63
CA LEU A 99 6.61 7.64 -5.20
C LEU A 99 8.09 7.92 -4.90
N ALA A 100 9.01 7.20 -5.55
CA ALA A 100 10.45 7.42 -5.42
C ALA A 100 10.85 8.83 -5.85
N LEU A 101 10.30 9.30 -6.97
CA LEU A 101 10.53 10.65 -7.51
C LEU A 101 9.98 11.72 -6.56
N LEU A 102 8.81 11.50 -5.97
CA LEU A 102 8.17 12.40 -5.00
C LEU A 102 8.85 12.38 -3.61
N GLY A 103 9.91 11.59 -3.44
CA GLY A 103 10.72 11.58 -2.22
C GLY A 103 10.29 10.55 -1.16
N ALA A 104 9.35 9.66 -1.46
CA ALA A 104 9.04 8.54 -0.58
C ALA A 104 10.23 7.59 -0.47
N ASN A 105 10.38 6.96 0.68
CA ASN A 105 11.23 5.81 0.92
C ASN A 105 10.39 4.52 0.86
N PHE A 106 10.99 3.34 1.16
CA PHE A 106 10.30 2.07 0.96
C PHE A 106 10.43 1.13 2.16
N ASP A 107 9.29 0.58 2.59
CA ASP A 107 9.20 -0.61 3.45
C ASP A 107 9.20 -1.84 2.56
N CYS A 108 10.25 -2.65 2.67
CA CYS A 108 10.39 -3.92 1.98
C CYS A 108 10.38 -5.08 2.99
N ALA A 109 9.56 -6.09 2.74
CA ALA A 109 9.41 -7.25 3.62
C ALA A 109 10.17 -8.49 3.14
N SER A 110 10.82 -8.44 1.95
CA SER A 110 11.53 -9.58 1.35
C SER A 110 12.67 -9.13 0.44
N LYS A 111 13.53 -10.11 0.11
CA LYS A 111 14.56 -9.92 -0.92
C LYS A 111 13.96 -9.44 -2.26
N GLY A 112 12.87 -10.06 -2.70
CA GLY A 112 12.24 -9.69 -3.98
C GLY A 112 11.74 -8.25 -4.01
N GLU A 113 11.18 -7.74 -2.91
CA GLU A 113 10.76 -6.34 -2.81
C GLU A 113 11.98 -5.39 -2.80
N ILE A 114 13.06 -5.75 -2.10
CA ILE A 114 14.32 -4.99 -2.13
C ILE A 114 14.87 -4.93 -3.56
N GLU A 115 14.92 -6.07 -4.26
CA GLU A 115 15.36 -6.14 -5.66
C GLU A 115 14.52 -5.25 -6.57
N THR A 116 13.21 -5.27 -6.40
CA THR A 116 12.27 -4.45 -7.19
C THR A 116 12.53 -2.96 -6.99
N VAL A 117 12.71 -2.52 -5.75
CA VAL A 117 12.96 -1.11 -5.43
C VAL A 117 14.34 -0.65 -5.92
N LEU A 118 15.38 -1.47 -5.72
CA LEU A 118 16.74 -1.16 -6.20
C LEU A 118 16.80 -1.09 -7.73
N ALA A 119 16.05 -1.93 -8.45
CA ALA A 119 15.99 -1.92 -9.92
C ALA A 119 15.41 -0.60 -10.48
N LEU A 120 14.66 0.17 -9.67
CA LEU A 120 14.18 1.51 -10.02
C LEU A 120 15.24 2.61 -9.78
N GLY A 121 16.45 2.24 -9.33
CA GLY A 121 17.52 3.20 -9.03
C GLY A 121 17.41 3.87 -7.66
N VAL A 122 16.56 3.37 -6.78
CA VAL A 122 16.44 3.86 -5.41
C VAL A 122 17.67 3.44 -4.60
N SER A 123 18.25 4.37 -3.85
CA SER A 123 19.41 4.09 -2.99
C SER A 123 19.03 3.19 -1.80
N PRO A 124 19.89 2.23 -1.38
CA PRO A 124 19.62 1.32 -0.25
C PRO A 124 19.31 2.00 1.07
N ASP A 125 19.82 3.21 1.32
CA ASP A 125 19.55 4.01 2.52
C ASP A 125 18.10 4.54 2.58
N ARG A 126 17.37 4.45 1.48
CA ARG A 126 15.93 4.76 1.40
C ARG A 126 15.04 3.53 1.64
N ILE A 127 15.61 2.41 2.09
CA ILE A 127 14.88 1.16 2.32
C ILE A 127 14.98 0.77 3.79
N VAL A 128 13.85 0.45 4.42
CA VAL A 128 13.77 -0.30 5.67
C VAL A 128 13.36 -1.74 5.36
N TYR A 129 14.11 -2.71 5.84
CA TYR A 129 13.72 -4.11 5.75
C TYR A 129 12.78 -4.46 6.91
N ALA A 130 11.50 -4.13 6.76
CA ALA A 130 10.51 -4.20 7.84
C ALA A 130 9.82 -5.57 7.90
N ASN A 131 10.60 -6.61 8.13
CA ASN A 131 10.11 -7.95 8.45
C ASN A 131 10.83 -8.46 9.71
N PRO A 132 10.14 -8.62 10.85
CA PRO A 132 10.77 -9.05 12.10
C PRO A 132 11.40 -10.44 12.04
N CYS A 133 10.89 -11.35 11.21
CA CYS A 133 11.40 -12.72 11.05
C CYS A 133 11.86 -12.95 9.61
N LYS A 134 13.18 -12.97 9.39
CA LYS A 134 13.79 -13.04 8.07
C LYS A 134 14.54 -14.34 7.84
N SER A 135 14.55 -14.86 6.61
CA SER A 135 15.43 -15.97 6.22
C SER A 135 16.88 -15.50 6.16
N GLU A 136 17.84 -16.39 6.48
CA GLU A 136 19.28 -16.11 6.43
C GLU A 136 19.73 -15.60 5.06
N SER A 137 19.22 -16.22 3.98
CA SER A 137 19.57 -15.84 2.61
C SER A 137 19.14 -14.41 2.27
N HIS A 138 17.99 -13.97 2.78
CA HIS A 138 17.49 -12.60 2.59
C HIS A 138 18.29 -11.58 3.42
N ILE A 139 18.71 -11.93 4.65
CA ILE A 139 19.59 -11.10 5.47
C ILE A 139 20.95 -10.89 4.78
N LYS A 140 21.57 -11.98 4.29
CA LYS A 140 22.83 -11.92 3.53
C LYS A 140 22.71 -11.04 2.29
N TYR A 141 21.59 -11.15 1.57
CA TYR A 141 21.35 -10.31 0.41
C TYR A 141 21.23 -8.83 0.81
N ALA A 142 20.44 -8.49 1.83
CA ALA A 142 20.32 -7.12 2.33
C ALA A 142 21.67 -6.53 2.72
N ALA A 143 22.53 -7.31 3.40
CA ALA A 143 23.90 -6.93 3.73
C ALA A 143 24.74 -6.63 2.49
N THR A 144 24.62 -7.47 1.44
CA THR A 144 25.38 -7.32 0.20
C THR A 144 25.01 -6.05 -0.56
N VAL A 145 23.74 -5.70 -0.59
CA VAL A 145 23.25 -4.52 -1.33
C VAL A 145 23.21 -3.24 -0.49
N GLY A 146 23.57 -3.31 0.80
CA GLY A 146 23.69 -2.14 1.68
C GLY A 146 22.39 -1.64 2.29
N VAL A 147 21.35 -2.48 2.40
CA VAL A 147 20.13 -2.15 3.16
C VAL A 147 20.43 -2.37 4.64
N ASN A 148 20.66 -1.28 5.37
CA ASN A 148 21.26 -1.28 6.71
C ASN A 148 20.31 -0.88 7.83
N LEU A 149 18.99 -0.94 7.63
CA LEU A 149 17.97 -0.72 8.64
C LEU A 149 16.92 -1.83 8.57
N THR A 150 16.64 -2.48 9.71
CA THR A 150 15.66 -3.57 9.78
C THR A 150 14.94 -3.63 11.11
N THR A 151 13.83 -4.37 11.16
CA THR A 151 13.05 -4.64 12.37
C THR A 151 13.40 -6.01 12.98
N PHE A 152 13.24 -6.15 14.31
CA PHE A 152 13.37 -7.40 15.03
C PHE A 152 12.43 -7.43 16.24
N ASP A 153 12.03 -8.63 16.69
CA ASP A 153 11.17 -8.85 17.84
C ASP A 153 11.48 -10.16 18.60
N SER A 154 12.63 -10.78 18.33
CA SER A 154 13.03 -12.02 18.98
C SER A 154 14.55 -12.12 19.16
N ILE A 155 14.99 -12.90 20.15
CA ILE A 155 16.41 -13.15 20.40
C ILE A 155 17.06 -13.94 19.25
N ASP A 156 16.33 -14.88 18.66
CA ASP A 156 16.82 -15.64 17.51
C ASP A 156 17.07 -14.74 16.30
N GLU A 157 16.27 -13.69 16.12
CA GLU A 157 16.51 -12.71 15.07
C GLU A 157 17.74 -11.85 15.35
N VAL A 158 17.99 -11.48 16.60
CA VAL A 158 19.23 -10.80 17.03
C VAL A 158 20.46 -11.66 16.67
N GLU A 159 20.44 -12.97 16.95
CA GLU A 159 21.52 -13.87 16.63
C GLU A 159 21.76 -14.01 15.12
N LYS A 160 20.69 -14.09 14.31
CA LYS A 160 20.81 -14.07 12.84
C LYS A 160 21.44 -12.77 12.34
N MET A 161 21.00 -11.62 12.88
CA MET A 161 21.56 -10.33 12.49
C MET A 161 23.05 -10.22 12.87
N ARG A 162 23.42 -10.63 14.07
CA ARG A 162 24.81 -10.67 14.52
C ARG A 162 25.69 -11.48 13.57
N LYS A 163 25.19 -12.64 13.10
CA LYS A 163 25.93 -13.57 12.25
C LYS A 163 26.03 -13.09 10.79
N PHE A 164 24.95 -12.55 10.23
CA PHE A 164 24.83 -12.35 8.79
C PHE A 164 24.82 -10.88 8.35
N HIS A 165 24.51 -9.95 9.27
CA HIS A 165 24.51 -8.51 8.98
C HIS A 165 24.84 -7.64 10.20
N PRO A 166 26.04 -7.82 10.79
CA PRO A 166 26.41 -7.20 12.06
C PRO A 166 26.49 -5.64 12.03
N LYS A 167 26.44 -5.04 10.85
CA LYS A 167 26.47 -3.57 10.68
C LYS A 167 25.06 -2.96 10.53
N CYS A 168 24.03 -3.79 10.54
CA CYS A 168 22.65 -3.32 10.36
C CYS A 168 22.14 -2.63 11.62
N GLY A 169 21.55 -1.47 11.45
CA GLY A 169 20.75 -0.81 12.49
C GLY A 169 19.43 -1.53 12.73
N LEU A 170 19.06 -1.66 14.00
CA LEU A 170 17.87 -2.39 14.40
C LEU A 170 16.77 -1.45 14.91
N LEU A 171 15.52 -1.75 14.55
CA LEU A 171 14.33 -1.18 15.17
C LEU A 171 13.59 -2.29 15.91
N MET A 172 13.41 -2.16 17.22
CA MET A 172 12.61 -3.10 17.98
C MET A 172 11.14 -2.97 17.56
N ARG A 173 10.58 -4.03 16.98
CA ARG A 173 9.16 -4.09 16.68
C ARG A 173 8.39 -4.48 17.92
N ILE A 174 7.50 -3.61 18.38
CA ILE A 174 6.61 -3.89 19.50
C ILE A 174 5.20 -4.24 19.00
N LYS A 175 4.48 -5.03 19.79
CA LYS A 175 3.05 -5.23 19.62
C LYS A 175 2.34 -3.94 20.02
N ALA A 176 1.52 -3.39 19.13
CA ALA A 176 0.73 -2.21 19.46
C ALA A 176 -0.26 -2.55 20.58
N PRO A 177 -0.38 -1.73 21.65
CA PRO A 177 -1.27 -2.01 22.77
C PRO A 177 -2.74 -2.14 22.39
N GLU A 178 -3.15 -1.47 21.32
CA GLU A 178 -4.52 -1.44 20.81
C GLU A 178 -4.50 -1.61 19.29
N ASP A 179 -4.79 -2.80 18.76
CA ASP A 179 -4.93 -3.06 17.32
C ASP A 179 -6.32 -3.57 16.91
N GLU A 180 -7.20 -3.85 17.88
CA GLU A 180 -8.55 -4.41 17.66
C GLU A 180 -9.47 -3.51 16.82
N GLY A 181 -9.16 -2.22 16.74
CA GLY A 181 -9.90 -1.25 15.94
C GLY A 181 -9.45 -1.16 14.47
N ALA A 182 -8.65 -2.08 13.97
CA ALA A 182 -8.23 -2.10 12.57
C ALA A 182 -9.13 -3.01 11.71
N ARG A 183 -9.29 -2.68 10.42
CA ARG A 183 -9.96 -3.57 9.45
C ARG A 183 -9.24 -4.93 9.35
N CYS A 184 -7.90 -4.89 9.37
CA CYS A 184 -7.06 -6.08 9.44
C CYS A 184 -6.12 -5.95 10.64
N PRO A 185 -6.53 -6.44 11.84
CA PRO A 185 -5.66 -6.54 13.00
C PRO A 185 -4.47 -7.47 12.71
N LEU A 186 -3.31 -7.18 13.32
CA LEU A 186 -2.11 -7.99 13.09
C LEU A 186 -2.01 -9.20 14.01
N GLY A 187 -2.80 -9.22 15.09
CA GLY A 187 -2.82 -10.32 16.07
C GLY A 187 -1.48 -10.56 16.76
N ASP A 188 -1.19 -11.81 17.07
CA ASP A 188 -0.03 -12.21 17.88
C ASP A 188 1.19 -12.64 17.04
N LYS A 189 1.15 -12.42 15.71
CA LYS A 189 2.22 -12.94 14.84
C LYS A 189 3.55 -12.22 15.03
N TYR A 190 3.52 -10.91 15.27
CA TYR A 190 4.71 -10.07 15.40
C TYR A 190 4.55 -9.03 16.49
N GLY A 191 5.70 -8.65 17.03
CA GLY A 191 5.85 -7.58 17.99
C GLY A 191 6.12 -8.08 19.40
N ALA A 192 7.20 -7.58 19.99
CA ALA A 192 7.60 -7.88 21.35
C ALA A 192 6.54 -7.41 22.36
N LEU A 193 6.34 -8.18 23.41
CA LEU A 193 5.49 -7.86 24.54
C LEU A 193 6.29 -7.06 25.60
N PRO A 194 5.65 -6.32 26.52
CA PRO A 194 6.33 -5.49 27.50
C PRO A 194 7.42 -6.21 28.32
N GLU A 195 7.19 -7.47 28.70
CA GLU A 195 8.14 -8.30 29.42
C GLU A 195 9.38 -8.70 28.60
N GLU A 196 9.32 -8.59 27.27
CA GLU A 196 10.39 -8.96 26.35
C GLU A 196 11.32 -7.78 26.02
N PHE A 197 10.93 -6.52 26.30
CA PHE A 197 11.67 -5.33 25.89
C PHE A 197 13.09 -5.29 26.45
N VAL A 198 13.25 -5.49 27.76
CA VAL A 198 14.57 -5.49 28.43
C VAL A 198 15.44 -6.64 27.93
N PRO A 199 14.96 -7.91 27.91
CA PRO A 199 15.73 -9.03 27.35
C PRO A 199 16.19 -8.81 25.92
N LEU A 200 15.38 -8.24 25.04
CA LEU A 200 15.72 -7.99 23.66
C LEU A 200 16.76 -6.87 23.50
N LEU A 201 16.65 -5.80 24.29
CA LEU A 201 17.63 -4.73 24.32
C LEU A 201 18.99 -5.21 24.81
N GLU A 202 19.02 -6.00 25.89
CA GLU A 202 20.24 -6.59 26.44
C GLU A 202 20.89 -7.57 25.46
N ALA A 203 20.08 -8.42 24.78
CA ALA A 203 20.58 -9.36 23.78
C ALA A 203 21.21 -8.63 22.59
N ALA A 204 20.57 -7.59 22.07
CA ALA A 204 21.12 -6.79 20.97
C ALA A 204 22.44 -6.09 21.39
N ASN A 205 22.48 -5.51 22.57
CA ASN A 205 23.69 -4.88 23.12
C ASN A 205 24.83 -5.88 23.33
N ALA A 206 24.55 -7.04 23.91
CA ALA A 206 25.53 -8.13 24.07
C ALA A 206 26.06 -8.67 22.74
N ALA A 207 25.24 -8.62 21.70
CA ALA A 207 25.63 -8.99 20.33
C ALA A 207 26.41 -7.88 19.59
N ASN A 208 26.66 -6.73 20.23
CA ASN A 208 27.24 -5.51 19.62
C ASN A 208 26.44 -5.01 18.40
N LEU A 209 25.12 -5.15 18.42
CA LEU A 209 24.22 -4.58 17.43
C LEU A 209 23.65 -3.26 17.95
N VAL A 210 23.47 -2.29 17.05
CA VAL A 210 22.96 -0.97 17.43
C VAL A 210 21.44 -0.94 17.25
N VAL A 211 20.72 -0.72 18.35
CA VAL A 211 19.27 -0.48 18.30
C VAL A 211 19.04 1.01 18.12
N HIS A 212 18.64 1.41 16.92
CA HIS A 212 18.39 2.82 16.59
C HIS A 212 17.05 3.35 17.09
N GLY A 213 16.11 2.45 17.41
CA GLY A 213 14.80 2.88 17.86
C GLY A 213 13.75 1.79 17.93
N VAL A 214 12.51 2.22 17.87
CA VAL A 214 11.32 1.38 18.01
C VAL A 214 10.44 1.47 16.77
N SER A 215 9.80 0.37 16.41
CA SER A 215 8.75 0.32 15.40
C SER A 215 7.49 -0.32 15.96
N PHE A 216 6.33 0.13 15.49
CA PHE A 216 5.05 -0.52 15.74
C PHE A 216 4.14 -0.45 14.51
N HIS A 217 3.04 -1.16 14.52
CA HIS A 217 2.01 -1.05 13.49
C HIS A 217 0.65 -1.36 14.13
N VAL A 218 -0.32 -0.47 13.94
CA VAL A 218 -1.64 -0.53 14.58
C VAL A 218 -2.68 -1.34 13.79
N GLY A 219 -2.25 -2.11 12.80
CA GLY A 219 -3.13 -2.84 11.89
C GLY A 219 -3.51 -2.03 10.64
N SER A 220 -3.87 -2.72 9.55
CA SER A 220 -4.27 -2.06 8.29
C SER A 220 -5.71 -1.54 8.39
N GLY A 221 -5.94 -0.30 7.94
CA GLY A 221 -7.26 0.33 8.05
C GLY A 221 -7.66 0.61 9.49
N ALA A 222 -6.77 1.21 10.28
CA ALA A 222 -7.05 1.59 11.66
C ALA A 222 -8.22 2.58 11.73
N THR A 223 -9.26 2.22 12.49
CA THR A 223 -10.48 3.02 12.64
C THR A 223 -10.43 4.01 13.79
N HIS A 224 -9.48 3.83 14.74
CA HIS A 224 -9.34 4.67 15.91
C HIS A 224 -7.91 5.21 16.05
N SER A 225 -7.78 6.53 16.04
CA SER A 225 -6.50 7.22 16.16
C SER A 225 -5.80 7.01 17.51
N ARG A 226 -6.54 6.67 18.58
CA ARG A 226 -5.99 6.41 19.93
C ARG A 226 -4.91 5.33 19.95
N ALA A 227 -4.98 4.33 19.05
CA ALA A 227 -3.97 3.28 18.93
C ALA A 227 -2.56 3.83 18.67
N TYR A 228 -2.45 4.87 17.83
CA TYR A 228 -1.17 5.56 17.60
C TYR A 228 -0.66 6.24 18.88
N ARG A 229 -1.54 6.90 19.64
CA ARG A 229 -1.14 7.56 20.90
C ARG A 229 -0.61 6.56 21.91
N ALA A 230 -1.29 5.43 22.11
CA ALA A 230 -0.89 4.39 23.02
C ALA A 230 0.47 3.78 22.62
N ALA A 231 0.65 3.46 21.34
CA ALA A 231 1.91 2.90 20.84
C ALA A 231 3.09 3.89 20.91
N ILE A 232 2.85 5.19 20.67
CA ILE A 232 3.89 6.24 20.84
C ILE A 232 4.30 6.38 22.31
N ALA A 233 3.34 6.30 23.24
CA ALA A 233 3.62 6.33 24.66
C ALA A 233 4.48 5.14 25.12
N GLU A 234 4.14 3.93 24.64
CA GLU A 234 4.92 2.73 24.94
C GLU A 234 6.32 2.77 24.31
N ALA A 235 6.44 3.23 23.06
CA ALA A 235 7.73 3.45 22.44
C ALA A 235 8.62 4.40 23.28
N LYS A 236 8.06 5.49 23.84
CA LYS A 236 8.79 6.40 24.72
C LYS A 236 9.30 5.71 25.98
N ALA A 237 8.50 4.82 26.57
CA ALA A 237 8.93 4.04 27.73
C ALA A 237 10.14 3.15 27.40
N ILE A 238 10.21 2.60 26.19
CA ILE A 238 11.35 1.80 25.72
C ILE A 238 12.60 2.69 25.51
N PHE A 239 12.46 3.86 24.89
CA PHE A 239 13.56 4.82 24.76
C PHE A 239 14.17 5.15 26.14
N ASN A 240 13.32 5.45 27.12
CA ASN A 240 13.77 5.72 28.49
C ASN A 240 14.41 4.50 29.16
N THR A 241 13.94 3.30 28.85
CA THR A 241 14.51 2.03 29.38
C THR A 241 15.89 1.78 28.79
N ALA A 242 16.05 1.96 27.47
CA ALA A 242 17.34 1.83 26.80
C ALA A 242 18.40 2.79 27.38
N GLU A 243 18.01 4.05 27.64
CA GLU A 243 18.88 5.03 28.28
C GLU A 243 19.32 4.58 29.68
N LYS A 244 18.40 4.07 30.51
CA LYS A 244 18.70 3.52 31.86
C LYS A 244 19.63 2.32 31.81
N LEU A 245 19.57 1.51 30.78
CA LEU A 245 20.44 0.37 30.54
C LEU A 245 21.83 0.78 29.98
N GLY A 246 22.05 2.06 29.74
CA GLY A 246 23.30 2.58 29.16
C GLY A 246 23.49 2.22 27.68
N ILE A 247 22.39 1.89 26.97
CA ILE A 247 22.40 1.61 25.54
C ILE A 247 22.52 2.94 24.77
N ALA A 248 23.16 2.90 23.61
CA ALA A 248 23.32 4.08 22.76
C ALA A 248 21.97 4.76 22.47
N LYS A 249 21.97 6.12 22.47
CA LYS A 249 20.76 6.92 22.27
C LYS A 249 19.99 6.49 21.03
N MET A 250 18.76 6.04 21.22
CA MET A 250 17.81 5.80 20.14
C MET A 250 17.37 7.12 19.53
N HIS A 251 17.16 7.13 18.21
CA HIS A 251 16.77 8.33 17.47
C HIS A 251 15.80 8.07 16.30
N ILE A 252 15.25 6.86 16.19
CA ILE A 252 14.26 6.53 15.16
C ILE A 252 12.97 6.03 15.81
N LEU A 253 11.85 6.65 15.46
CA LEU A 253 10.51 6.14 15.77
C LEU A 253 9.78 5.83 14.48
N ASN A 254 9.49 4.55 14.25
CA ASN A 254 8.69 4.07 13.13
C ASN A 254 7.26 3.82 13.61
N ILE A 255 6.34 4.67 13.17
CA ILE A 255 4.92 4.60 13.57
C ILE A 255 4.09 3.65 12.70
N GLY A 256 4.73 2.85 11.84
CA GLY A 256 4.08 1.84 11.01
C GLY A 256 3.10 2.38 9.98
N GLY A 257 2.17 1.54 9.59
CA GLY A 257 1.10 1.86 8.64
C GLY A 257 -0.27 1.99 9.32
N GLY A 258 -1.33 1.62 8.59
CA GLY A 258 -2.71 1.65 9.09
C GLY A 258 -3.55 2.79 8.52
N PHE A 259 -2.95 3.69 7.76
CA PHE A 259 -3.59 4.90 7.24
C PHE A 259 -4.54 4.60 6.07
N THR A 260 -5.74 5.14 6.15
CA THR A 260 -6.77 5.14 5.08
C THR A 260 -7.15 6.58 4.76
N LEU A 261 -7.24 6.92 3.48
CA LEU A 261 -7.62 8.27 3.03
C LEU A 261 -9.01 8.66 3.56
N GLY A 262 -9.17 9.92 3.97
CA GLY A 262 -10.42 10.48 4.50
C GLY A 262 -10.26 11.00 5.93
N SER A 263 -11.37 11.15 6.64
CA SER A 263 -11.41 11.68 8.01
C SER A 263 -10.56 10.88 8.99
N GLN A 264 -10.46 9.56 8.79
CA GLN A 264 -9.61 8.69 9.61
C GLN A 264 -8.12 9.07 9.54
N PHE A 265 -7.64 9.45 8.35
CA PHE A 265 -6.27 9.96 8.20
C PHE A 265 -6.07 11.30 8.91
N ASP A 266 -7.05 12.20 8.78
CA ASP A 266 -6.95 13.53 9.38
C ASP A 266 -6.94 13.43 10.92
N ASP A 267 -7.79 12.56 11.50
CA ASP A 267 -7.83 12.28 12.94
C ASP A 267 -6.53 11.61 13.44
N ALA A 268 -6.00 10.65 12.67
CA ALA A 268 -4.73 10.01 12.99
C ALA A 268 -3.57 11.01 12.98
N ALA A 269 -3.51 11.89 11.97
CA ALA A 269 -2.46 12.91 11.88
C ALA A 269 -2.48 13.88 13.07
N ILE A 270 -3.66 14.33 13.49
CA ILE A 270 -3.83 15.19 14.68
C ILE A 270 -3.37 14.45 15.95
N THR A 271 -3.83 13.20 16.12
CA THR A 271 -3.49 12.39 17.29
C THR A 271 -2.00 12.10 17.37
N ILE A 272 -1.34 11.78 16.25
CA ILE A 272 0.11 11.55 16.18
C ILE A 272 0.87 12.81 16.56
N LYS A 273 0.53 13.98 16.01
CA LYS A 273 1.19 15.24 16.35
C LYS A 273 1.10 15.52 17.86
N ASN A 274 -0.11 15.44 18.43
CA ASN A 274 -0.33 15.68 19.86
C ASN A 274 0.41 14.66 20.74
N ALA A 275 0.51 13.40 20.30
CA ALA A 275 1.28 12.37 21.02
C ALA A 275 2.78 12.65 20.96
N LEU A 276 3.31 13.04 19.81
CA LEU A 276 4.73 13.40 19.66
C LEU A 276 5.09 14.62 20.52
N GLU A 277 4.27 15.67 20.52
CA GLU A 277 4.45 16.83 21.41
C GLU A 277 4.40 16.45 22.90
N THR A 278 3.59 15.45 23.27
CA THR A 278 3.47 14.99 24.66
C THR A 278 4.65 14.14 25.11
N TYR A 279 5.07 13.18 24.27
CA TYR A 279 6.02 12.14 24.68
C TYR A 279 7.45 12.38 24.20
N PHE A 280 7.64 13.14 23.12
CA PHE A 280 8.94 13.48 22.54
C PHE A 280 9.09 15.00 22.33
N PRO A 281 8.79 15.83 23.36
CA PRO A 281 8.91 17.27 23.21
C PRO A 281 10.37 17.62 22.91
N ASP A 282 10.60 18.55 21.98
CA ASP A 282 11.90 19.15 21.66
C ASP A 282 13.02 18.19 21.24
N ASP A 283 12.71 16.91 20.90
CA ASP A 283 13.72 15.96 20.41
C ASP A 283 13.98 16.18 18.90
N GLN A 284 14.82 17.18 18.62
CA GLN A 284 15.19 17.55 17.24
C GLN A 284 16.03 16.48 16.52
N GLU A 285 16.57 15.50 17.24
CA GLU A 285 17.34 14.39 16.66
C GLU A 285 16.45 13.21 16.30
N LEU A 286 15.18 13.20 16.73
CA LEU A 286 14.26 12.11 16.46
C LEU A 286 13.85 12.08 14.98
N MET A 287 14.21 11.03 14.28
CA MET A 287 13.74 10.74 12.93
C MET A 287 12.43 9.96 13.00
N LEU A 288 11.37 10.58 12.49
CA LEU A 288 10.06 9.96 12.40
C LEU A 288 9.87 9.32 11.01
N ILE A 289 9.55 8.05 11.00
CA ILE A 289 9.21 7.30 9.78
C ILE A 289 7.88 6.58 9.94
N SER A 290 7.25 6.26 8.82
CA SER A 290 5.98 5.57 8.76
C SER A 290 5.94 4.64 7.55
N GLU A 291 5.09 3.60 7.58
CA GLU A 291 4.99 2.55 6.55
C GLU A 291 3.60 2.55 5.86
N PRO A 292 3.15 3.68 5.26
CA PRO A 292 1.88 3.74 4.58
C PRO A 292 1.89 2.88 3.31
N GLY A 293 0.91 2.00 3.16
CA GLY A 293 0.65 1.26 1.92
C GLY A 293 -0.65 1.74 1.30
N ARG A 294 -1.77 1.36 1.92
CA ARG A 294 -3.13 1.66 1.48
C ARG A 294 -3.35 3.14 1.15
N PHE A 295 -2.88 4.05 1.96
CA PHE A 295 -3.05 5.48 1.77
C PHE A 295 -2.63 5.96 0.37
N PHE A 296 -1.52 5.44 -0.17
CA PHE A 296 -1.02 5.84 -1.49
C PHE A 296 -1.56 5.00 -2.64
N ALA A 297 -1.94 3.74 -2.39
CA ALA A 297 -2.30 2.83 -3.46
C ALA A 297 -3.81 2.74 -3.70
N GLU A 298 -4.63 2.67 -2.65
CA GLU A 298 -6.04 2.28 -2.73
C GLU A 298 -6.81 3.07 -3.78
N THR A 299 -6.87 4.39 -3.62
CA THR A 299 -7.70 5.26 -4.46
C THR A 299 -7.06 5.67 -5.79
N ALA A 300 -5.80 5.28 -6.03
CA ALA A 300 -5.08 5.61 -7.25
C ALA A 300 -5.34 4.62 -8.39
N PHE A 301 -5.91 3.44 -8.09
CA PHE A 301 -6.17 2.41 -9.08
C PHE A 301 -7.65 2.13 -9.25
N THR A 302 -8.04 1.97 -10.49
CA THR A 302 -9.36 1.47 -10.88
C THR A 302 -9.18 0.17 -11.66
N LEU A 303 -9.87 -0.89 -11.26
CA LEU A 303 -9.92 -2.15 -12.01
C LEU A 303 -11.12 -2.11 -12.96
N VAL A 304 -10.95 -2.67 -14.14
CA VAL A 304 -12.01 -2.79 -15.16
C VAL A 304 -12.06 -4.23 -15.64
N THR A 305 -13.24 -4.85 -15.56
CA THR A 305 -13.45 -6.26 -15.94
C THR A 305 -14.57 -6.37 -16.94
N ASP A 306 -14.45 -7.25 -17.91
CA ASP A 306 -15.52 -7.55 -18.85
C ASP A 306 -16.43 -8.66 -18.33
N ILE A 307 -17.68 -8.66 -18.80
CA ILE A 307 -18.66 -9.71 -18.55
C ILE A 307 -18.44 -10.83 -19.55
N ILE A 308 -17.96 -11.97 -19.09
CA ILE A 308 -17.69 -13.17 -19.89
C ILE A 308 -18.89 -14.12 -19.97
N GLY A 309 -19.85 -13.97 -19.04
CA GLY A 309 -21.03 -14.83 -19.01
C GLY A 309 -22.21 -14.16 -18.33
N LYS A 310 -23.41 -14.57 -18.69
CA LYS A 310 -24.67 -14.12 -18.10
C LYS A 310 -25.65 -15.28 -17.95
N ARG A 311 -26.38 -15.28 -16.84
CA ARG A 311 -27.52 -16.17 -16.64
C ARG A 311 -28.69 -15.39 -16.03
N VAL A 312 -29.91 -15.71 -16.47
CA VAL A 312 -31.14 -15.07 -15.98
C VAL A 312 -32.00 -16.13 -15.30
N ARG A 313 -32.43 -15.84 -14.06
CA ARG A 313 -33.34 -16.71 -13.29
C ARG A 313 -34.48 -15.85 -12.73
N GLY A 314 -35.57 -15.76 -13.48
CA GLY A 314 -36.67 -14.83 -13.16
C GLY A 314 -36.19 -13.38 -13.17
N GLU A 315 -36.33 -12.68 -12.06
CA GLU A 315 -35.85 -11.30 -11.90
C GLU A 315 -34.35 -11.22 -11.53
N LEU A 316 -33.70 -12.34 -11.14
CA LEU A 316 -32.28 -12.37 -10.80
C LEU A 316 -31.41 -12.36 -12.05
N ARG A 317 -30.37 -11.53 -12.04
CA ARG A 317 -29.30 -11.50 -13.04
C ARG A 317 -28.01 -12.04 -12.42
N GLU A 318 -27.38 -12.98 -13.07
CA GLU A 318 -26.10 -13.54 -12.67
C GLU A 318 -25.07 -13.22 -13.75
N TYR A 319 -24.00 -12.54 -13.36
CA TYR A 319 -22.91 -12.14 -14.25
C TYR A 319 -21.63 -12.85 -13.84
N TYR A 320 -20.86 -13.30 -14.81
CA TYR A 320 -19.53 -13.85 -14.63
C TYR A 320 -18.54 -12.90 -15.27
N ILE A 321 -17.48 -12.53 -14.57
CA ILE A 321 -16.50 -11.54 -15.03
C ILE A 321 -15.10 -12.12 -15.13
N SER A 322 -14.19 -11.42 -15.82
CA SER A 322 -12.85 -11.89 -16.18
C SER A 322 -11.82 -11.85 -15.03
N ASP A 323 -12.17 -11.36 -13.85
CA ASP A 323 -11.33 -11.41 -12.64
C ASP A 323 -12.18 -11.79 -11.42
N GLY A 324 -11.56 -12.30 -10.35
CA GLY A 324 -12.30 -12.83 -9.21
C GLY A 324 -11.50 -12.87 -7.90
N ILE A 325 -12.01 -13.63 -6.90
CA ILE A 325 -11.41 -13.70 -5.56
C ILE A 325 -10.03 -14.37 -5.56
N TYR A 326 -9.70 -15.16 -6.55
CA TYR A 326 -8.35 -15.73 -6.72
C TYR A 326 -7.40 -14.77 -7.44
N GLY A 327 -7.95 -13.74 -8.08
CA GLY A 327 -7.26 -12.64 -8.71
C GLY A 327 -7.26 -11.38 -7.85
N SER A 328 -7.61 -10.25 -8.45
CA SER A 328 -7.59 -8.93 -7.77
C SER A 328 -8.63 -8.79 -6.67
N MET A 329 -9.74 -9.52 -6.75
CA MET A 329 -10.82 -9.49 -5.75
C MET A 329 -10.52 -10.32 -4.49
N ASN A 330 -9.31 -10.90 -4.34
CA ASN A 330 -8.87 -11.55 -3.12
C ASN A 330 -8.99 -10.64 -1.88
N CYS A 331 -8.98 -9.33 -2.08
CA CYS A 331 -9.17 -8.33 -1.05
C CYS A 331 -10.51 -8.48 -0.29
N LEU A 332 -11.54 -9.07 -0.89
CA LEU A 332 -12.80 -9.39 -0.21
C LEU A 332 -12.59 -10.38 0.94
N LEU A 333 -11.69 -11.36 0.77
CA LEU A 333 -11.39 -12.40 1.74
C LEU A 333 -10.26 -11.99 2.70
N TYR A 334 -9.14 -11.55 2.15
CA TYR A 334 -7.90 -11.34 2.93
C TYR A 334 -7.77 -9.95 3.52
N ASP A 335 -8.43 -8.97 2.94
CA ASP A 335 -8.37 -7.58 3.37
C ASP A 335 -9.72 -7.06 3.89
N HIS A 336 -10.76 -7.93 3.95
CA HIS A 336 -12.13 -7.59 4.37
C HIS A 336 -12.66 -6.34 3.64
N ALA A 337 -12.28 -6.17 2.38
CA ALA A 337 -12.67 -5.04 1.56
C ALA A 337 -14.17 -5.07 1.23
N THR A 338 -14.74 -3.89 1.06
CA THR A 338 -16.05 -3.72 0.43
C THR A 338 -15.84 -3.05 -0.91
N VAL A 339 -16.36 -3.66 -1.99
CA VAL A 339 -16.20 -3.15 -3.35
C VAL A 339 -17.53 -2.69 -3.92
N THR A 340 -17.47 -1.72 -4.84
CA THR A 340 -18.61 -1.25 -5.60
C THR A 340 -18.34 -1.38 -7.09
N ALA A 341 -19.36 -1.76 -7.87
CA ALA A 341 -19.27 -1.89 -9.32
C ALA A 341 -20.08 -0.81 -10.01
N LYS A 342 -19.49 -0.17 -11.02
CA LYS A 342 -20.20 0.74 -11.94
C LYS A 342 -20.29 0.06 -13.29
N PRO A 343 -21.52 -0.07 -13.88
CA PRO A 343 -21.68 -0.73 -15.18
C PRO A 343 -21.22 0.19 -16.31
N LEU A 344 -20.65 -0.43 -17.36
CA LEU A 344 -20.42 0.20 -18.66
C LEU A 344 -21.01 -0.71 -19.77
N ALA A 345 -22.14 -0.29 -20.33
CA ALA A 345 -23.00 -1.09 -21.20
C ALA A 345 -22.69 -0.91 -22.69
N TYR A 346 -21.47 -1.12 -23.13
CA TYR A 346 -21.07 -0.94 -24.53
C TYR A 346 -21.81 -1.84 -25.52
N THR A 347 -22.23 -3.01 -25.08
CA THR A 347 -22.95 -3.97 -25.91
C THR A 347 -24.46 -3.87 -25.71
N SER A 348 -24.91 -3.64 -24.47
CA SER A 348 -26.36 -3.60 -24.18
C SER A 348 -27.00 -2.22 -24.40
N ASN A 349 -26.23 -1.13 -24.21
CA ASN A 349 -26.69 0.25 -24.42
C ASN A 349 -25.57 1.12 -25.02
N PRO A 350 -25.21 0.94 -26.30
CA PRO A 350 -24.07 1.64 -26.92
C PRO A 350 -24.22 3.17 -26.98
N GLU A 351 -25.44 3.70 -26.96
CA GLU A 351 -25.73 5.15 -27.03
C GLU A 351 -25.50 5.86 -25.71
N ASP A 352 -25.68 5.16 -24.58
CA ASP A 352 -25.37 5.64 -23.22
C ASP A 352 -24.75 4.51 -22.39
N PRO A 353 -23.45 4.24 -22.56
CA PRO A 353 -22.78 3.16 -21.85
C PRO A 353 -22.78 3.31 -20.32
N ASN A 354 -22.92 4.54 -19.80
CA ASN A 354 -22.94 4.81 -18.37
C ASN A 354 -24.24 4.39 -17.67
N CYS A 355 -25.26 3.94 -18.44
CA CYS A 355 -26.51 3.38 -17.92
C CYS A 355 -27.33 4.34 -17.04
N ALA A 356 -27.23 5.65 -17.24
CA ALA A 356 -27.94 6.63 -16.44
C ALA A 356 -29.45 6.42 -16.51
N GLY A 357 -30.10 6.23 -15.34
CA GLY A 357 -31.55 6.08 -15.24
C GLY A 357 -32.14 4.77 -15.77
N LEU A 358 -31.32 3.78 -16.16
CA LEU A 358 -31.84 2.48 -16.57
C LEU A 358 -32.44 1.71 -15.39
N LYS A 359 -33.45 0.88 -15.67
CA LYS A 359 -33.99 -0.09 -14.72
C LYS A 359 -32.89 -1.04 -14.24
N THR A 360 -32.80 -1.22 -12.94
CA THR A 360 -31.87 -2.18 -12.32
C THR A 360 -32.61 -3.46 -11.90
N TYR A 361 -31.82 -4.52 -11.74
CA TYR A 361 -32.26 -5.84 -11.31
C TYR A 361 -31.35 -6.32 -10.19
N THR A 362 -31.91 -7.09 -9.28
CA THR A 362 -31.13 -7.81 -8.28
C THR A 362 -30.13 -8.73 -8.99
N SER A 363 -28.87 -8.56 -8.69
CA SER A 363 -27.79 -9.23 -9.42
C SER A 363 -26.81 -9.90 -8.48
N THR A 364 -26.20 -11.00 -8.96
CA THR A 364 -25.03 -11.66 -8.37
C THR A 364 -23.88 -11.58 -9.37
N VAL A 365 -22.69 -11.23 -8.89
CA VAL A 365 -21.47 -11.18 -9.71
C VAL A 365 -20.51 -12.24 -9.22
N PHE A 366 -20.07 -13.09 -10.13
CA PHE A 366 -19.11 -14.17 -9.92
C PHE A 366 -17.81 -13.89 -10.66
N GLY A 367 -16.70 -14.40 -10.12
CA GLY A 367 -15.43 -14.44 -10.84
C GLY A 367 -15.39 -15.57 -11.87
N PRO A 368 -14.24 -15.74 -12.56
CA PRO A 368 -14.11 -16.65 -13.69
C PRO A 368 -13.81 -18.10 -13.30
N THR A 369 -13.48 -18.38 -12.04
CA THR A 369 -13.01 -19.71 -11.62
C THR A 369 -14.16 -20.70 -11.42
N CYS A 370 -13.83 -21.99 -11.38
CA CYS A 370 -14.81 -23.05 -11.12
C CYS A 370 -15.20 -23.20 -9.66
N ASP A 371 -14.61 -22.41 -8.75
CA ASP A 371 -14.91 -22.47 -7.33
C ASP A 371 -16.19 -21.68 -7.00
N GLY A 372 -17.10 -22.28 -6.26
CA GLY A 372 -18.33 -21.64 -5.79
C GLY A 372 -18.09 -20.47 -4.84
N LEU A 373 -16.90 -20.40 -4.18
CA LEU A 373 -16.49 -19.25 -3.36
C LEU A 373 -16.20 -18.00 -4.20
N ASP A 374 -15.99 -18.14 -5.51
CA ASP A 374 -15.67 -17.02 -6.42
C ASP A 374 -16.91 -16.15 -6.68
N THR A 375 -17.50 -15.66 -5.59
CA THR A 375 -18.69 -14.80 -5.56
C THR A 375 -18.30 -13.45 -5.00
N LEU A 376 -18.45 -12.40 -5.80
CA LEU A 376 -17.96 -11.05 -5.51
C LEU A 376 -19.03 -10.17 -4.90
N LEU A 377 -20.21 -10.15 -5.50
CA LEU A 377 -21.36 -9.36 -5.06
C LEU A 377 -22.63 -10.22 -5.06
N THR A 378 -23.46 -10.03 -4.05
CA THR A 378 -24.80 -10.63 -3.96
C THR A 378 -25.83 -9.54 -3.66
N ASN A 379 -27.05 -9.71 -4.19
CA ASN A 379 -28.13 -8.73 -4.04
C ASN A 379 -27.78 -7.31 -4.51
N TYR A 380 -26.84 -7.19 -5.45
CA TYR A 380 -26.38 -5.91 -5.97
C TYR A 380 -27.29 -5.43 -7.11
N GLN A 381 -27.51 -4.11 -7.22
CA GLN A 381 -28.39 -3.55 -8.23
C GLN A 381 -27.60 -3.17 -9.50
N LEU A 382 -27.82 -3.89 -10.59
CA LEU A 382 -27.21 -3.62 -11.89
C LEU A 382 -28.29 -3.54 -12.98
N PRO A 383 -28.08 -2.77 -14.06
CA PRO A 383 -28.94 -2.81 -15.24
C PRO A 383 -28.85 -4.18 -15.92
N ASP A 384 -29.71 -4.41 -16.94
CA ASP A 384 -29.68 -5.65 -17.70
C ASP A 384 -28.51 -5.66 -18.70
N LEU A 385 -27.31 -6.01 -18.20
CA LEU A 385 -26.07 -6.09 -18.98
C LEU A 385 -26.02 -7.33 -19.87
N LYS A 386 -25.10 -7.32 -20.83
CA LYS A 386 -24.82 -8.45 -21.73
C LYS A 386 -23.37 -8.89 -21.63
N VAL A 387 -23.05 -10.06 -22.14
CA VAL A 387 -21.66 -10.48 -22.38
C VAL A 387 -20.99 -9.43 -23.27
N ASN A 388 -19.74 -9.12 -22.92
CA ASN A 388 -18.93 -8.02 -23.46
C ASN A 388 -19.32 -6.60 -23.01
N ASP A 389 -20.24 -6.42 -22.07
CA ASP A 389 -20.31 -5.21 -21.26
C ASP A 389 -19.24 -5.27 -20.15
N TRP A 390 -19.02 -4.17 -19.45
CA TRP A 390 -17.94 -4.02 -18.49
C TRP A 390 -18.44 -3.60 -17.11
N LEU A 391 -17.65 -3.92 -16.10
CA LEU A 391 -17.79 -3.40 -14.74
C LEU A 391 -16.52 -2.66 -14.34
N VAL A 392 -16.68 -1.46 -13.80
CA VAL A 392 -15.61 -0.60 -13.31
C VAL A 392 -15.61 -0.63 -11.78
N TRP A 393 -14.47 -0.92 -11.19
CA TRP A 393 -14.26 -1.08 -9.76
C TRP A 393 -13.28 -0.01 -9.28
N PRO A 394 -13.73 1.06 -8.63
CA PRO A 394 -12.85 2.08 -8.06
C PRO A 394 -12.11 1.55 -6.83
N ASP A 395 -11.06 2.28 -6.42
CA ASP A 395 -10.32 2.05 -5.18
C ASP A 395 -9.68 0.65 -5.06
N MET A 396 -9.21 0.11 -6.19
CA MET A 396 -8.68 -1.26 -6.31
C MET A 396 -7.14 -1.33 -6.29
N GLY A 397 -6.47 -0.41 -5.58
CA GLY A 397 -5.00 -0.36 -5.57
C GLY A 397 -4.33 -1.05 -4.39
N ALA A 398 -5.03 -1.31 -3.29
CA ALA A 398 -4.41 -1.83 -2.08
C ALA A 398 -4.75 -3.30 -1.85
N TYR A 399 -3.70 -4.15 -1.75
CA TYR A 399 -3.83 -5.59 -1.44
C TYR A 399 -4.77 -6.34 -2.37
N THR A 400 -4.74 -6.00 -3.65
CA THR A 400 -5.52 -6.59 -4.74
C THR A 400 -4.63 -7.50 -5.59
N ALA A 401 -4.16 -7.06 -6.75
CA ALA A 401 -3.28 -7.85 -7.61
C ALA A 401 -2.01 -8.36 -6.90
N SER A 402 -1.50 -7.62 -5.90
CA SER A 402 -0.32 -8.01 -5.13
C SER A 402 -0.46 -9.32 -4.34
N ALA A 403 -1.68 -9.73 -4.01
CA ALA A 403 -1.97 -10.98 -3.29
C ALA A 403 -2.74 -11.98 -4.16
N GLY A 404 -2.94 -11.70 -5.44
CA GLY A 404 -3.58 -12.59 -6.40
C GLY A 404 -2.76 -13.82 -6.72
N SER A 405 -3.43 -14.86 -7.19
CA SER A 405 -2.85 -16.14 -7.58
C SER A 405 -3.08 -16.45 -9.06
N SER A 406 -2.56 -17.59 -9.51
CA SER A 406 -2.81 -18.14 -10.85
C SER A 406 -3.75 -19.35 -10.81
N PHE A 407 -4.65 -19.42 -9.85
CA PHE A 407 -5.61 -20.51 -9.73
C PHE A 407 -6.47 -20.65 -11.00
N ASN A 408 -6.76 -21.86 -11.40
CA ASN A 408 -7.41 -22.23 -12.67
C ASN A 408 -6.71 -21.67 -13.94
N GLY A 409 -5.47 -21.21 -13.84
CA GLY A 409 -4.72 -20.64 -14.97
C GLY A 409 -4.99 -19.14 -15.22
N PHE A 410 -5.85 -18.50 -14.43
CA PHE A 410 -6.06 -17.05 -14.50
C PHE A 410 -4.88 -16.34 -13.82
N ASN A 411 -4.11 -15.57 -14.58
CA ASN A 411 -2.87 -14.97 -14.09
C ASN A 411 -3.06 -13.49 -13.75
N THR A 412 -3.22 -13.18 -12.48
CA THR A 412 -3.38 -11.81 -11.98
C THR A 412 -2.17 -10.92 -12.30
N SER A 413 -0.96 -11.47 -12.32
CA SER A 413 0.25 -10.69 -12.63
C SER A 413 0.35 -10.26 -14.10
N ALA A 414 -0.47 -10.83 -14.97
CA ALA A 414 -0.53 -10.47 -16.39
C ALA A 414 -1.55 -9.36 -16.69
N ILE A 415 -2.35 -8.94 -15.71
CA ILE A 415 -3.34 -7.86 -15.89
C ILE A 415 -2.60 -6.55 -16.20
N PRO A 416 -2.82 -5.93 -17.38
CA PRO A 416 -2.10 -4.72 -17.76
C PRO A 416 -2.55 -3.51 -16.94
N THR A 417 -1.61 -2.60 -16.66
CA THR A 417 -1.89 -1.30 -16.03
C THR A 417 -1.67 -0.18 -17.04
N TYR A 418 -2.75 0.54 -17.36
CA TYR A 418 -2.73 1.75 -18.16
C TYR A 418 -2.52 2.96 -17.26
N LEU A 419 -1.77 3.95 -17.76
CA LEU A 419 -1.39 5.12 -16.97
C LEU A 419 -2.19 6.35 -17.39
N SER A 420 -2.77 7.04 -16.42
CA SER A 420 -3.38 8.35 -16.58
C SER A 420 -2.73 9.36 -15.63
N TYR A 421 -2.94 10.63 -15.90
CA TYR A 421 -2.51 11.74 -15.07
C TYR A 421 -3.64 12.76 -14.96
N SER A 422 -4.31 12.83 -13.83
CA SER A 422 -5.31 13.86 -13.56
C SER A 422 -4.61 15.17 -13.14
N ILE A 423 -5.01 16.26 -13.78
CA ILE A 423 -4.54 17.62 -13.45
C ILE A 423 -5.65 18.23 -12.57
N ASN A 424 -5.42 18.28 -11.25
CA ASN A 424 -6.30 18.97 -10.32
C ASN A 424 -5.97 20.46 -10.25
#